data_132a87e30faeaa22695331ade343f636
#
_entry.id   132a87e30faeaa22695331ade343f636
#
_cell.length_a   1.000
_cell.length_b   1.000
_cell.length_c   1.000
_cell.angle_alpha   90.00
_cell.angle_beta   90.00
_cell.angle_gamma   90.00
#
_symmetry.space_group_name_H-M   'P 1'
#
loop_
_entity.id
_entity.type
_entity.pdbx_description
1 polymer ?
#
loop_
_entity_poly.entity_id
_entity_poly.type
_entity_poly.pdbx_seq_one_letter_code
_entity_poly.pdbx_strand_id
1 'polypeptide(L)'
;MTQVTPLFDYHISWKSKGKHPGRHKSNQRGMGIEFAGYTTLLSYPDPRRIDIRQSIRDPLGEIYVKMFNQRSATPVMIVCDLSASMNFGGKNKKINLAAEVAQSIAHSAIDRHDALGLVGFDDEIREDWLAPISFRSQHAMTLINELKKFTSTNKSNRAIKDLYQYMPRERALIFFISDFHIPEVDLENCLSNLMRHHVVPIVLWDKK
;
A
#
# COMPACT_ATOMS: atom_id res chain seq x y z
N MET A 1 -28.49 8.56 2.03
CA MET A 1 -27.55 8.86 3.13
C MET A 1 -26.19 8.36 2.69
N THR A 2 -25.29 9.25 2.37
CA THR A 2 -23.91 8.92 2.01
C THR A 2 -23.22 8.45 3.30
N GLN A 3 -22.98 7.15 3.46
CA GLN A 3 -22.15 6.65 4.55
C GLN A 3 -20.76 7.24 4.35
N VAL A 4 -20.35 8.09 5.26
CA VAL A 4 -18.97 8.60 5.28
C VAL A 4 -18.10 7.44 5.71
N THR A 5 -17.39 6.84 4.76
CA THR A 5 -16.41 5.79 5.07
C THR A 5 -15.30 6.42 5.92
N PRO A 6 -15.04 5.92 7.14
CA PRO A 6 -14.02 6.50 7.98
C PRO A 6 -12.64 6.36 7.33
N LEU A 7 -11.96 7.49 7.15
CA LEU A 7 -10.55 7.51 6.76
C LEU A 7 -9.71 7.15 7.98
N PHE A 8 -8.71 6.29 7.77
CA PHE A 8 -7.72 6.01 8.80
C PHE A 8 -6.33 6.43 8.33
N ASP A 9 -5.50 6.78 9.27
CA ASP A 9 -4.14 7.20 9.01
C ASP A 9 -3.19 6.01 9.14
N TYR A 10 -2.36 5.74 8.12
CA TYR A 10 -1.34 4.71 8.19
C TYR A 10 0.05 5.30 7.95
N HIS A 11 1.02 4.78 8.67
CA HIS A 11 2.41 5.17 8.56
C HIS A 11 3.24 4.00 8.08
N ILE A 12 4.13 4.26 7.11
CA ILE A 12 5.13 3.28 6.73
C ILE A 12 6.41 3.53 7.52
N SER A 13 7.01 2.45 8.05
CA SER A 13 8.25 2.51 8.83
C SER A 13 9.51 2.61 7.97
N TRP A 14 9.39 2.43 6.66
CA TRP A 14 10.49 2.53 5.71
C TRP A 14 10.38 3.77 4.83
N LYS A 15 11.51 4.17 4.23
CA LYS A 15 11.53 5.25 3.25
C LYS A 15 11.11 4.72 1.88
N SER A 16 10.06 5.30 1.30
CA SER A 16 9.59 4.93 -0.04
C SER A 16 10.66 5.24 -1.09
N LYS A 17 10.77 4.36 -2.09
CA LYS A 17 11.67 4.53 -3.24
C LYS A 17 10.91 4.90 -4.52
N GLY A 18 9.60 5.13 -4.42
CA GLY A 18 8.75 5.47 -5.56
C GLY A 18 9.19 6.76 -6.25
N LYS A 19 9.11 6.79 -7.58
CA LYS A 19 9.45 7.97 -8.39
C LYS A 19 8.32 9.01 -8.42
N HIS A 20 7.11 8.61 -8.05
CA HIS A 20 5.94 9.48 -8.05
C HIS A 20 5.83 10.26 -6.75
N PRO A 21 5.45 11.54 -6.81
CA PRO A 21 5.23 12.34 -5.60
C PRO A 21 4.07 11.76 -4.79
N GLY A 22 4.24 11.73 -3.46
CA GLY A 22 3.26 11.23 -2.49
C GLY A 22 3.47 11.86 -1.13
N ARG A 23 2.86 11.28 -0.09
CA ARG A 23 2.95 11.83 1.28
C ARG A 23 3.98 11.14 2.18
N HIS A 24 4.61 10.05 1.72
CA HIS A 24 5.57 9.30 2.52
C HIS A 24 7.00 9.81 2.37
N LYS A 25 7.78 9.71 3.47
CA LYS A 25 9.20 10.07 3.45
C LYS A 25 9.96 9.21 2.45
N SER A 26 10.83 9.84 1.65
CA SER A 26 11.64 9.16 0.64
C SER A 26 13.12 9.46 0.84
N ASN A 27 13.98 8.58 0.31
CA ASN A 27 15.42 8.82 0.20
C ASN A 27 15.79 9.59 -1.07
N GLN A 28 14.84 9.86 -1.95
CA GLN A 28 15.13 10.59 -3.17
C GLN A 28 15.36 12.06 -2.85
N ARG A 29 16.54 12.55 -3.27
CA ARG A 29 16.90 13.97 -3.24
C ARG A 29 16.27 14.63 -4.45
N GLY A 30 15.58 15.73 -4.25
CA GLY A 30 14.93 16.39 -5.36
C GLY A 30 14.10 17.61 -4.96
N MET A 31 12.99 17.83 -5.63
CA MET A 31 12.09 19.00 -5.41
C MET A 31 11.20 18.86 -4.17
N GLY A 32 11.67 18.21 -3.12
CA GLY A 32 10.93 18.06 -1.87
C GLY A 32 10.88 19.33 -1.02
N ILE A 33 10.10 19.25 0.06
CA ILE A 33 9.89 20.35 1.02
C ILE A 33 10.69 20.12 2.31
N GLU A 34 11.06 18.88 2.59
CA GLU A 34 11.74 18.52 3.84
C GLU A 34 13.26 18.70 3.69
N PHE A 35 13.82 19.67 4.41
CA PHE A 35 15.26 19.92 4.38
C PHE A 35 16.05 18.69 4.82
N ALA A 36 16.99 18.26 3.99
CA ALA A 36 17.81 17.07 4.20
C ALA A 36 19.25 17.37 4.62
N GLY A 37 19.75 18.56 4.29
CA GLY A 37 21.13 18.97 4.57
C GLY A 37 21.71 19.85 3.49
N TYR A 38 23.03 20.03 3.54
CA TYR A 38 23.80 20.75 2.54
C TYR A 38 24.68 19.80 1.74
N THR A 39 24.99 20.19 0.51
CA THR A 39 26.02 19.57 -0.34
C THR A 39 26.70 20.66 -1.15
N THR A 40 27.82 20.36 -1.81
CA THR A 40 28.48 21.32 -2.68
C THR A 40 27.74 21.50 -4.01
N LEU A 41 27.80 22.70 -4.59
CA LEU A 41 27.22 22.94 -5.91
C LEU A 41 27.82 22.03 -6.99
N LEU A 42 29.07 21.62 -6.83
CA LEU A 42 29.74 20.70 -7.73
C LEU A 42 29.10 19.30 -7.69
N SER A 43 28.70 18.82 -6.49
CA SER A 43 28.07 17.52 -6.30
C SER A 43 26.59 17.50 -6.70
N TYR A 44 25.91 18.64 -6.59
CA TYR A 44 24.51 18.83 -6.95
C TYR A 44 24.32 20.20 -7.62
N PRO A 45 24.39 20.29 -8.95
CA PRO A 45 24.43 21.55 -9.68
C PRO A 45 23.03 22.18 -9.83
N ASP A 46 22.46 22.68 -8.73
CA ASP A 46 21.20 23.45 -8.73
C ASP A 46 21.43 24.86 -8.13
N PRO A 47 21.69 25.86 -8.99
CA PRO A 47 21.96 27.23 -8.53
C PRO A 47 20.81 27.88 -7.77
N ARG A 48 19.57 27.42 -7.98
CA ARG A 48 18.37 27.97 -7.31
C ARG A 48 18.35 27.69 -5.81
N ARG A 49 19.18 26.75 -5.36
CA ARG A 49 19.23 26.27 -3.98
C ARG A 49 20.50 26.65 -3.25
N ILE A 50 21.30 27.53 -3.81
CA ILE A 50 22.52 28.04 -3.16
C ILE A 50 22.16 28.69 -1.83
N ASP A 51 22.85 28.28 -0.78
CA ASP A 51 22.80 28.96 0.51
C ASP A 51 24.05 29.84 0.64
N ILE A 52 23.86 31.13 0.38
CA ILE A 52 24.91 32.12 0.44
C ILE A 52 25.53 32.17 1.84
N ARG A 53 24.72 32.09 2.89
CA ARG A 53 25.23 32.19 4.27
C ARG A 53 26.11 31.00 4.65
N GLN A 54 25.77 29.82 4.21
CA GLN A 54 26.56 28.63 4.45
C GLN A 54 27.85 28.67 3.61
N SER A 55 27.75 29.10 2.37
CA SER A 55 28.91 29.20 1.45
C SER A 55 29.97 30.22 1.92
N ILE A 56 29.55 31.38 2.43
CA ILE A 56 30.49 32.41 2.96
C ILE A 56 31.22 31.92 4.23
N ARG A 57 30.62 31.01 4.98
CA ARG A 57 31.23 30.48 6.22
C ARG A 57 32.25 29.37 5.97
N ASP A 58 32.33 28.89 4.75
CA ASP A 58 33.24 27.81 4.43
C ASP A 58 34.67 28.34 4.24
N PRO A 59 35.65 27.81 4.99
CA PRO A 59 37.04 28.24 4.88
C PRO A 59 37.69 27.90 3.53
N LEU A 60 37.11 26.90 2.82
CA LEU A 60 37.62 26.44 1.53
C LEU A 60 36.97 27.17 0.35
N GLY A 61 36.02 28.06 0.60
CA GLY A 61 35.30 28.82 -0.44
C GLY A 61 34.35 27.97 -1.29
N GLU A 62 33.92 26.82 -0.80
CA GLU A 62 32.95 25.98 -1.51
C GLU A 62 31.55 26.60 -1.51
N ILE A 63 30.86 26.42 -2.61
CA ILE A 63 29.45 26.86 -2.73
C ILE A 63 28.53 25.74 -2.31
N TYR A 64 27.72 26.00 -1.28
CA TYR A 64 26.75 25.04 -0.74
C TYR A 64 25.35 25.26 -1.29
N VAL A 65 24.69 24.15 -1.57
CA VAL A 65 23.26 24.09 -1.97
C VAL A 65 22.44 23.30 -0.94
N LYS A 66 21.22 23.75 -0.71
CA LYS A 66 20.25 23.05 0.14
C LYS A 66 19.74 21.81 -0.57
N MET A 67 19.80 20.67 0.10
CA MET A 67 19.13 19.45 -0.33
C MET A 67 17.82 19.27 0.39
N PHE A 68 16.83 18.76 -0.32
CA PHE A 68 15.52 18.43 0.22
C PHE A 68 15.18 16.98 -0.10
N ASN A 69 14.54 16.30 0.85
CA ASN A 69 13.97 14.99 0.63
C ASN A 69 12.64 15.13 -0.09
N GLN A 70 12.49 14.38 -1.16
CA GLN A 70 11.21 14.28 -1.85
C GLN A 70 10.31 13.33 -1.04
N ARG A 71 9.03 13.66 -0.97
CA ARG A 71 8.02 12.70 -0.53
C ARG A 71 7.60 11.87 -1.73
N SER A 72 7.45 10.57 -1.55
CA SER A 72 7.04 9.68 -2.63
C SER A 72 5.84 8.83 -2.24
N ALA A 73 5.11 8.41 -3.26
CA ALA A 73 4.00 7.49 -3.14
C ALA A 73 4.50 6.08 -2.82
N THR A 74 3.68 5.30 -2.15
CA THR A 74 3.94 3.90 -1.80
C THR A 74 2.91 3.01 -2.50
N PRO A 75 3.32 1.87 -3.07
CA PRO A 75 2.37 0.89 -3.56
C PRO A 75 1.57 0.29 -2.38
N VAL A 76 0.25 0.32 -2.48
CA VAL A 76 -0.70 -0.29 -1.54
C VAL A 76 -1.44 -1.40 -2.25
N MET A 77 -1.37 -2.62 -1.72
CA MET A 77 -2.10 -3.78 -2.24
C MET A 77 -3.10 -4.27 -1.20
N ILE A 78 -4.34 -4.40 -1.61
CA ILE A 78 -5.38 -5.07 -0.82
C ILE A 78 -5.45 -6.51 -1.29
N VAL A 79 -5.23 -7.44 -0.38
CA VAL A 79 -5.40 -8.88 -0.58
C VAL A 79 -6.68 -9.27 0.14
N CYS A 80 -7.65 -9.82 -0.59
CA CYS A 80 -8.95 -10.17 -0.04
C CYS A 80 -9.21 -11.66 -0.22
N ASP A 81 -9.44 -12.36 0.89
CA ASP A 81 -9.92 -13.73 0.89
C ASP A 81 -11.36 -13.76 0.44
N LEU A 82 -11.65 -14.52 -0.61
CA LEU A 82 -12.96 -14.68 -1.22
C LEU A 82 -13.55 -16.10 -1.00
N SER A 83 -12.94 -16.89 -0.12
CA SER A 83 -13.41 -18.23 0.19
C SER A 83 -14.78 -18.23 0.85
N ALA A 84 -15.44 -19.39 0.84
CA ALA A 84 -16.81 -19.53 1.37
C ALA A 84 -16.93 -19.18 2.86
N SER A 85 -15.85 -19.32 3.65
CA SER A 85 -15.83 -18.94 5.07
C SER A 85 -16.12 -17.45 5.28
N MET A 86 -15.81 -16.61 4.30
CA MET A 86 -16.08 -15.16 4.32
C MET A 86 -17.59 -14.84 4.15
N ASN A 87 -18.38 -15.77 3.67
CA ASN A 87 -19.85 -15.61 3.56
C ASN A 87 -20.61 -15.97 4.85
N PHE A 88 -19.94 -16.55 5.84
CA PHE A 88 -20.55 -16.82 7.15
C PHE A 88 -20.72 -15.52 7.94
N GLY A 89 -21.68 -15.52 8.90
CA GLY A 89 -21.88 -14.38 9.81
C GLY A 89 -23.33 -13.84 9.82
N GLY A 90 -24.31 -14.57 9.37
CA GLY A 90 -25.75 -14.21 9.45
C GLY A 90 -26.06 -12.88 8.76
N LYS A 91 -26.59 -11.89 9.51
CA LYS A 91 -26.93 -10.55 8.96
C LYS A 91 -25.69 -9.75 8.57
N ASN A 92 -24.55 -9.96 9.24
CA ASN A 92 -23.28 -9.25 8.99
C ASN A 92 -22.24 -10.23 8.47
N LYS A 93 -22.35 -10.60 7.20
CA LYS A 93 -21.35 -11.46 6.55
C LYS A 93 -19.96 -10.82 6.63
N LYS A 94 -18.92 -11.62 6.88
CA LYS A 94 -17.51 -11.16 6.92
C LYS A 94 -17.13 -10.44 5.63
N ILE A 95 -17.62 -10.89 4.48
CA ILE A 95 -17.36 -10.25 3.19
C ILE A 95 -17.84 -8.78 3.14
N ASN A 96 -18.96 -8.45 3.81
CA ASN A 96 -19.44 -7.08 3.89
C ASN A 96 -18.47 -6.20 4.72
N LEU A 97 -17.98 -6.75 5.83
CA LEU A 97 -17.01 -6.08 6.66
C LEU A 97 -15.67 -5.93 5.92
N ALA A 98 -15.25 -6.99 5.19
CA ALA A 98 -14.08 -6.93 4.32
C ALA A 98 -14.19 -5.79 3.29
N ALA A 99 -15.36 -5.65 2.66
CA ALA A 99 -15.62 -4.57 1.72
C ALA A 99 -15.55 -3.17 2.36
N GLU A 100 -16.09 -3.02 3.58
CA GLU A 100 -16.02 -1.73 4.30
C GLU A 100 -14.58 -1.36 4.68
N VAL A 101 -13.82 -2.33 5.16
CA VAL A 101 -12.40 -2.15 5.48
C VAL A 101 -11.61 -1.84 4.20
N ALA A 102 -11.81 -2.59 3.12
CA ALA A 102 -11.16 -2.36 1.84
C ALA A 102 -11.48 -0.96 1.29
N GLN A 103 -12.73 -0.49 1.39
CA GLN A 103 -13.12 0.87 1.01
C GLN A 103 -12.37 1.92 1.84
N SER A 104 -12.28 1.73 3.15
CA SER A 104 -11.57 2.65 4.04
C SER A 104 -10.08 2.74 3.69
N ILE A 105 -9.43 1.58 3.44
CA ILE A 105 -8.03 1.51 2.98
C ILE A 105 -7.87 2.24 1.64
N ALA A 106 -8.74 1.96 0.68
CA ALA A 106 -8.66 2.53 -0.65
C ALA A 106 -8.81 4.06 -0.63
N HIS A 107 -9.78 4.58 0.12
CA HIS A 107 -9.95 6.03 0.29
C HIS A 107 -8.72 6.68 0.92
N SER A 108 -8.14 6.02 1.95
CA SER A 108 -6.93 6.52 2.61
C SER A 108 -5.72 6.52 1.68
N ALA A 109 -5.56 5.48 0.83
CA ALA A 109 -4.49 5.41 -0.16
C ALA A 109 -4.63 6.51 -1.22
N ILE A 110 -5.84 6.74 -1.72
CA ILE A 110 -6.13 7.79 -2.71
C ILE A 110 -5.85 9.18 -2.12
N ASP A 111 -6.31 9.46 -0.89
CA ASP A 111 -6.04 10.74 -0.23
C ASP A 111 -4.54 11.00 -0.06
N ARG A 112 -3.75 9.96 0.16
CA ARG A 112 -2.29 10.03 0.28
C ARG A 112 -1.54 10.06 -1.05
N HIS A 113 -2.26 9.96 -2.18
CA HIS A 113 -1.69 9.84 -3.52
C HIS A 113 -0.81 8.59 -3.67
N ASP A 114 -1.18 7.50 -3.00
CA ASP A 114 -0.54 6.21 -3.12
C ASP A 114 -1.14 5.41 -4.29
N ALA A 115 -0.34 4.52 -4.86
CA ALA A 115 -0.83 3.62 -5.90
C ALA A 115 -1.58 2.46 -5.28
N LEU A 116 -2.79 2.16 -5.77
CA LEU A 116 -3.68 1.17 -5.21
C LEU A 116 -3.85 -0.02 -6.15
N GLY A 117 -3.82 -1.24 -5.59
CA GLY A 117 -4.18 -2.49 -6.25
C GLY A 117 -5.08 -3.35 -5.37
N LEU A 118 -5.72 -4.33 -5.99
CA LEU A 118 -6.55 -5.34 -5.33
C LEU A 118 -6.25 -6.70 -5.92
N VAL A 119 -6.19 -7.74 -5.09
CA VAL A 119 -6.20 -9.13 -5.52
C VAL A 119 -7.14 -9.93 -4.63
N GLY A 120 -8.11 -10.56 -5.25
CA GLY A 120 -9.00 -11.52 -4.60
C GLY A 120 -8.57 -12.96 -4.90
N PHE A 121 -8.65 -13.83 -3.93
CA PHE A 121 -8.30 -15.24 -4.07
C PHE A 121 -9.27 -16.15 -3.32
N ASP A 122 -9.43 -17.34 -3.86
CA ASP A 122 -10.09 -18.48 -3.22
C ASP A 122 -9.28 -19.76 -3.52
N ASP A 123 -9.83 -20.73 -4.23
CA ASP A 123 -9.09 -21.90 -4.73
C ASP A 123 -8.10 -21.53 -5.83
N GLU A 124 -8.35 -20.43 -6.51
CA GLU A 124 -7.52 -19.81 -7.52
C GLU A 124 -7.39 -18.29 -7.33
N ILE A 125 -6.41 -17.65 -7.97
CA ILE A 125 -6.40 -16.19 -8.04
C ILE A 125 -7.51 -15.76 -9.01
N ARG A 126 -8.41 -14.95 -8.50
CA ARG A 126 -9.59 -14.52 -9.26
C ARG A 126 -9.24 -13.38 -10.20
N GLU A 127 -9.13 -13.68 -11.49
CA GLU A 127 -8.83 -12.65 -12.52
C GLU A 127 -9.88 -11.54 -12.57
N ASP A 128 -11.15 -11.89 -12.32
CA ASP A 128 -12.26 -10.96 -12.20
C ASP A 128 -12.17 -10.05 -10.94
N TRP A 129 -11.32 -10.41 -9.98
CA TRP A 129 -11.03 -9.67 -8.76
C TRP A 129 -9.57 -9.23 -8.69
N LEU A 130 -8.96 -8.98 -9.85
CA LEU A 130 -7.58 -8.51 -9.96
C LEU A 130 -7.52 -7.09 -10.52
N ALA A 131 -7.06 -6.15 -9.72
CA ALA A 131 -6.69 -4.81 -10.14
C ALA A 131 -5.20 -4.60 -9.87
N PRO A 132 -4.35 -4.54 -10.91
CA PRO A 132 -2.93 -4.23 -10.74
C PRO A 132 -2.73 -2.88 -10.06
N ILE A 133 -1.62 -2.74 -9.32
CA ILE A 133 -1.28 -1.48 -8.65
C ILE A 133 -1.19 -0.34 -9.68
N SER A 134 -1.97 0.70 -9.44
CA SER A 134 -2.05 1.87 -10.31
C SER A 134 -2.40 3.13 -9.53
N PHE A 135 -1.92 4.28 -10.01
CA PHE A 135 -2.39 5.59 -9.55
C PHE A 135 -3.80 5.90 -10.06
N ARG A 136 -4.24 5.20 -11.12
CA ARG A 136 -5.64 5.22 -11.58
C ARG A 136 -6.42 4.17 -10.81
N SER A 137 -6.80 4.51 -9.59
CA SER A 137 -7.45 3.59 -8.64
C SER A 137 -8.90 3.21 -8.99
N GLN A 138 -9.45 3.73 -10.10
CA GLN A 138 -10.87 3.56 -10.45
C GLN A 138 -11.26 2.09 -10.61
N HIS A 139 -10.42 1.28 -11.26
CA HIS A 139 -10.68 -0.15 -11.42
C HIS A 139 -10.72 -0.89 -10.07
N ALA A 140 -9.73 -0.67 -9.22
CA ALA A 140 -9.70 -1.25 -7.86
C ALA A 140 -10.93 -0.81 -7.04
N MET A 141 -11.31 0.48 -7.11
CA MET A 141 -12.49 1.01 -6.42
C MET A 141 -13.79 0.36 -6.90
N THR A 142 -13.92 0.11 -8.21
CA THR A 142 -15.10 -0.58 -8.75
C THR A 142 -15.22 -1.97 -8.17
N LEU A 143 -14.15 -2.76 -8.18
CA LEU A 143 -14.13 -4.11 -7.61
C LEU A 143 -14.43 -4.09 -6.11
N ILE A 144 -13.80 -3.19 -5.35
CA ILE A 144 -14.06 -3.05 -3.91
C ILE A 144 -15.55 -2.76 -3.61
N ASN A 145 -16.19 -1.92 -4.42
CA ASN A 145 -17.62 -1.62 -4.26
C ASN A 145 -18.51 -2.82 -4.57
N GLU A 146 -18.07 -3.72 -5.44
CA GLU A 146 -18.79 -4.94 -5.79
C GLU A 146 -18.59 -6.06 -4.79
N LEU A 147 -17.58 -6.02 -3.91
CA LEU A 147 -17.32 -7.05 -2.88
C LEU A 147 -18.54 -7.33 -2.01
N LYS A 148 -19.37 -6.34 -1.68
CA LYS A 148 -20.61 -6.53 -0.89
C LYS A 148 -21.63 -7.42 -1.58
N LYS A 149 -21.57 -7.55 -2.91
CA LYS A 149 -22.48 -8.38 -3.70
C LYS A 149 -21.91 -9.77 -3.98
N PHE A 150 -20.62 -9.94 -3.66
CA PHE A 150 -19.93 -11.19 -3.94
C PHE A 150 -20.44 -12.32 -3.06
N THR A 151 -20.67 -13.46 -3.68
CA THR A 151 -21.04 -14.70 -2.99
C THR A 151 -20.07 -15.77 -3.43
N SER A 152 -19.23 -16.22 -2.53
CA SER A 152 -18.29 -17.29 -2.79
C SER A 152 -19.02 -18.64 -2.86
N THR A 153 -18.59 -19.46 -3.80
CA THR A 153 -18.99 -20.87 -3.92
C THR A 153 -17.84 -21.82 -3.56
N ASN A 154 -16.59 -21.34 -3.58
CA ASN A 154 -15.40 -22.14 -3.35
C ASN A 154 -15.05 -22.23 -1.87
N LYS A 155 -14.88 -23.44 -1.37
CA LYS A 155 -14.58 -23.72 0.05
C LYS A 155 -13.08 -23.63 0.38
N SER A 156 -12.23 -23.54 -0.63
CA SER A 156 -10.77 -23.57 -0.49
C SER A 156 -10.17 -22.18 -0.66
N ASN A 157 -8.99 -21.99 -0.09
CA ASN A 157 -8.16 -20.77 -0.21
C ASN A 157 -6.73 -21.12 -0.63
N ARG A 158 -6.57 -22.18 -1.42
CA ARG A 158 -5.26 -22.74 -1.82
C ARG A 158 -4.41 -21.78 -2.63
N ALA A 159 -5.04 -20.86 -3.37
CA ALA A 159 -4.31 -19.90 -4.19
C ALA A 159 -3.46 -18.89 -3.38
N ILE A 160 -3.55 -18.92 -2.06
CA ILE A 160 -2.66 -18.14 -1.20
C ILE A 160 -1.17 -18.37 -1.52
N LYS A 161 -0.81 -19.58 -1.99
CA LYS A 161 0.56 -19.95 -2.38
C LYS A 161 1.07 -19.17 -3.58
N ASP A 162 0.17 -18.71 -4.44
CA ASP A 162 0.49 -18.03 -5.71
C ASP A 162 0.38 -16.51 -5.62
N LEU A 163 -0.08 -15.97 -4.48
CA LEU A 163 -0.26 -14.53 -4.27
C LEU A 163 1.00 -13.72 -4.58
N TYR A 164 2.19 -14.26 -4.30
CA TYR A 164 3.46 -13.56 -4.51
C TYR A 164 3.69 -13.16 -5.97
N GLN A 165 3.11 -13.88 -6.93
CA GLN A 165 3.24 -13.61 -8.37
C GLN A 165 2.53 -12.31 -8.77
N TYR A 166 1.53 -11.91 -8.02
CA TYR A 166 0.69 -10.73 -8.26
C TYR A 166 1.14 -9.51 -7.46
N MET A 167 2.18 -9.66 -6.66
CA MET A 167 2.71 -8.58 -5.86
C MET A 167 3.66 -7.68 -6.69
N PRO A 168 3.75 -6.38 -6.35
CA PRO A 168 4.64 -5.48 -7.06
C PRO A 168 6.11 -5.83 -6.81
N ARG A 169 6.98 -5.45 -7.77
CA ARG A 169 8.43 -5.62 -7.60
C ARG A 169 9.01 -4.73 -6.52
N GLU A 170 8.43 -3.56 -6.29
CA GLU A 170 8.84 -2.63 -5.26
C GLU A 170 8.24 -3.01 -3.91
N ARG A 171 8.87 -2.56 -2.81
CA ARG A 171 8.33 -2.76 -1.47
C ARG A 171 6.98 -2.08 -1.35
N ALA A 172 5.95 -2.84 -0.98
CA ALA A 172 4.57 -2.39 -0.86
C ALA A 172 4.05 -2.55 0.57
N LEU A 173 3.01 -1.79 0.87
CA LEU A 173 2.14 -2.02 2.01
C LEU A 173 1.01 -2.95 1.56
N ILE A 174 0.90 -4.11 2.19
CA ILE A 174 -0.11 -5.12 1.85
C ILE A 174 -1.09 -5.23 3.01
N PHE A 175 -2.35 -4.94 2.76
CA PHE A 175 -3.44 -5.21 3.70
C PHE A 175 -4.07 -6.55 3.36
N PHE A 176 -3.86 -7.55 4.21
CA PHE A 176 -4.35 -8.90 4.00
C PHE A 176 -5.63 -9.13 4.82
N ILE A 177 -6.79 -9.12 4.16
CA ILE A 177 -8.11 -9.23 4.77
C ILE A 177 -8.59 -10.67 4.63
N SER A 178 -8.73 -11.38 5.74
CA SER A 178 -9.19 -12.78 5.78
C SER A 178 -9.71 -13.11 7.17
N ASP A 179 -10.44 -14.21 7.30
CA ASP A 179 -10.72 -14.83 8.60
C ASP A 179 -9.62 -15.82 9.02
N PHE A 180 -8.60 -15.97 8.18
CA PHE A 180 -7.40 -16.79 8.39
C PHE A 180 -7.70 -18.28 8.69
N HIS A 181 -8.82 -18.81 8.20
CA HIS A 181 -9.05 -20.25 8.17
C HIS A 181 -8.20 -20.92 7.08
N ILE A 182 -6.91 -20.71 7.17
CA ILE A 182 -5.88 -21.14 6.21
C ILE A 182 -4.95 -22.11 6.93
N PRO A 183 -4.53 -23.23 6.30
CA PRO A 183 -3.54 -24.11 6.88
C PRO A 183 -2.26 -23.34 7.25
N GLU A 184 -1.73 -23.60 8.45
CA GLU A 184 -0.57 -22.87 9.00
C GLU A 184 0.63 -22.90 8.04
N VAL A 185 0.93 -24.07 7.47
CA VAL A 185 2.05 -24.24 6.52
C VAL A 185 1.88 -23.35 5.27
N ASP A 186 0.65 -23.20 4.78
CA ASP A 186 0.36 -22.38 3.59
C ASP A 186 0.49 -20.90 3.92
N LEU A 187 0.04 -20.50 5.11
CA LEU A 187 0.18 -19.13 5.61
C LEU A 187 1.66 -18.76 5.84
N GLU A 188 2.44 -19.64 6.48
CA GLU A 188 3.88 -19.42 6.69
C GLU A 188 4.64 -19.28 5.37
N ASN A 189 4.36 -20.15 4.39
CA ASN A 189 4.95 -20.08 3.05
C ASN A 189 4.58 -18.76 2.35
N CYS A 190 3.32 -18.35 2.41
CA CYS A 190 2.86 -17.10 1.85
C CYS A 190 3.60 -15.91 2.48
N LEU A 191 3.60 -15.82 3.81
CA LEU A 191 4.26 -14.73 4.52
C LEU A 191 5.76 -14.69 4.25
N SER A 192 6.40 -15.84 4.14
CA SER A 192 7.83 -15.95 3.77
C SER A 192 8.10 -15.39 2.38
N ASN A 193 7.23 -15.68 1.41
CA ASN A 193 7.33 -15.12 0.06
C ASN A 193 7.06 -13.61 0.00
N LEU A 194 6.32 -13.08 0.98
CA LEU A 194 5.98 -11.66 1.07
C LEU A 194 6.92 -10.84 1.98
N MET A 195 7.99 -11.42 2.52
CA MET A 195 8.88 -10.78 3.51
C MET A 195 9.47 -9.44 3.08
N ARG A 196 9.64 -9.20 1.79
CA ARG A 196 10.12 -7.91 1.28
C ARG A 196 9.09 -6.78 1.40
N HIS A 197 7.82 -7.12 1.51
CA HIS A 197 6.72 -6.17 1.68
C HIS A 197 6.42 -5.96 3.17
N HIS A 198 5.56 -5.01 3.47
CA HIS A 198 5.02 -4.85 4.82
C HIS A 198 3.58 -5.35 4.82
N VAL A 199 3.38 -6.52 5.42
CA VAL A 199 2.06 -7.16 5.48
C VAL A 199 1.36 -6.76 6.78
N VAL A 200 0.16 -6.24 6.66
CA VAL A 200 -0.76 -5.92 7.75
C VAL A 200 -1.93 -6.88 7.69
N PRO A 201 -1.98 -7.91 8.55
CA PRO A 201 -3.11 -8.83 8.59
C PRO A 201 -4.32 -8.13 9.22
N ILE A 202 -5.47 -8.26 8.56
CA ILE A 202 -6.77 -7.81 9.08
C ILE A 202 -7.64 -9.05 9.27
N VAL A 203 -7.74 -9.45 10.53
CA VAL A 203 -8.44 -10.69 10.92
C VAL A 203 -9.91 -10.39 11.14
N LEU A 204 -10.79 -11.04 10.37
CA LEU A 204 -12.22 -10.92 10.50
C LEU A 204 -12.74 -12.06 11.38
N TRP A 205 -13.12 -11.73 12.61
CA TRP A 205 -13.53 -12.70 13.61
C TRP A 205 -15.04 -12.65 13.88
N ASP A 206 -15.70 -13.81 13.93
CA ASP A 206 -17.08 -13.91 14.39
C ASP A 206 -17.12 -14.01 15.91
N LYS A 207 -17.93 -13.14 16.55
CA LYS A 207 -18.36 -13.43 17.92
C LYS A 207 -19.36 -14.59 17.87
N LYS A 208 -19.03 -15.71 18.50
CA LYS A 208 -19.99 -16.77 18.81
C LYS A 208 -21.07 -16.25 19.76
#